data_bbea6d9dd1b9c05b32811da77b789d6a
#
_entry.id   bbea6d9dd1b9c05b32811da77b789d6a
#
_cell.length_a   1.000
_cell.length_b   1.000
_cell.length_c   1.000
_cell.angle_alpha   90.00
_cell.angle_beta   90.00
_cell.angle_gamma   90.00
#
_symmetry.space_group_name_H-M   'P 1'
#
loop_
_entity.id
_entity.type
_entity.pdbx_description
1 polymer ?
#
loop_
_entity_poly.entity_id
_entity_poly.type
_entity_poly.pdbx_seq_one_letter_code
_entity_poly.pdbx_strand_id
1 'polypeptide(L)'
;MCNLQFVDKDSKNEFFDHIKAVFSQKVWSFQEKAVPLHQQNPPRFPKTSEPGRGVFFYYRAMRYTKQPISINDQIAILKGRGLIFTDEQKAQTVLENISYFRLAGYWRTMEQNSSTHSFRPGSRFEDVVARYNFDSELKTLIFAAIQQIEISVRTRIIHFFSLAHGAFWFLDGTLAEDEDLFNENLSYLRTELSRSHDEFIAEHFRKYDEPDMPPAWKTLEVASFGTLSKLYKNMNDNAVKKQVARSFNIPQHKCLQSWLATLTIVRNTCAHHARLWNAHFSMVPRTNERMRGNWIANRHFSSDKLYPSLCCIAYWLNSINPHNTFVQDFKSLLTKYPSVQPSMMGFPCGWENEPLWQ
;
A
#
# COMPACT_ATOMS: atom_id res chain seq x y z
N MET A 1 -30.73 27.92 36.31
CA MET A 1 -31.74 26.88 35.97
C MET A 1 -32.03 27.03 34.47
N CYS A 2 -31.40 26.26 33.63
CA CYS A 2 -31.72 26.18 32.22
C CYS A 2 -32.14 24.74 31.90
N ASN A 3 -33.40 24.62 31.46
CA ASN A 3 -34.03 23.38 31.07
C ASN A 3 -33.35 22.75 29.87
N LEU A 4 -32.83 21.54 30.03
CA LEU A 4 -32.48 20.61 28.93
C LEU A 4 -33.78 19.94 28.46
N GLN A 5 -34.30 20.37 27.33
CA GLN A 5 -35.32 19.61 26.59
C GLN A 5 -34.69 18.40 25.92
N PHE A 6 -35.21 17.24 26.23
CA PHE A 6 -34.93 15.97 25.56
C PHE A 6 -35.39 16.05 24.11
N VAL A 7 -34.45 15.91 23.16
CA VAL A 7 -34.76 15.71 21.76
C VAL A 7 -35.06 14.23 21.54
N ASP A 8 -36.23 13.97 20.98
CA ASP A 8 -36.84 12.68 20.77
C ASP A 8 -35.98 11.72 19.94
N LYS A 9 -35.94 10.46 20.35
CA LYS A 9 -35.12 9.39 19.75
C LYS A 9 -35.62 8.99 18.34
N ASP A 10 -36.85 9.30 18.01
CA ASP A 10 -37.49 8.91 16.74
C ASP A 10 -37.07 9.82 15.56
N SER A 11 -36.75 11.08 15.81
CA SER A 11 -36.26 12.01 14.78
C SER A 11 -34.85 11.66 14.26
N LYS A 12 -34.07 10.90 15.03
CA LYS A 12 -32.73 10.42 14.59
C LYS A 12 -32.81 9.29 13.57
N ASN A 13 -33.81 8.42 13.69
CA ASN A 13 -33.96 7.29 12.78
C ASN A 13 -34.47 7.74 11.40
N GLU A 14 -35.40 8.69 11.34
CA GLU A 14 -35.93 9.23 10.08
C GLU A 14 -34.86 9.94 9.26
N PHE A 15 -33.93 10.66 9.90
CA PHE A 15 -32.83 11.34 9.19
C PHE A 15 -31.83 10.35 8.57
N PHE A 16 -31.44 9.29 9.30
CA PHE A 16 -30.58 8.23 8.77
C PHE A 16 -31.26 7.43 7.67
N ASP A 17 -32.57 7.22 7.76
CA ASP A 17 -33.34 6.52 6.75
C ASP A 17 -33.55 7.39 5.51
N HIS A 18 -33.67 8.71 5.64
CA HIS A 18 -33.72 9.64 4.52
C HIS A 18 -32.38 9.70 3.77
N ILE A 19 -31.25 9.78 4.50
CA ILE A 19 -29.90 9.68 3.87
C ILE A 19 -29.72 8.33 3.19
N LYS A 20 -30.09 7.23 3.81
CA LYS A 20 -30.05 5.90 3.17
C LYS A 20 -30.96 5.83 1.95
N ALA A 21 -32.13 6.44 1.97
CA ALA A 21 -33.06 6.46 0.84
C ALA A 21 -32.52 7.28 -0.35
N VAL A 22 -31.96 8.46 -0.09
CA VAL A 22 -31.37 9.32 -1.14
C VAL A 22 -30.12 8.67 -1.76
N PHE A 23 -29.31 7.98 -0.95
CA PHE A 23 -28.14 7.26 -1.46
C PHE A 23 -28.52 5.90 -2.07
N SER A 24 -29.52 5.19 -1.55
CA SER A 24 -29.95 3.90 -2.10
C SER A 24 -30.60 4.03 -3.48
N GLN A 25 -31.38 5.07 -3.75
CA GLN A 25 -31.95 5.28 -5.08
C GLN A 25 -30.90 5.53 -6.17
N LYS A 26 -29.76 6.17 -5.84
CA LYS A 26 -28.67 6.34 -6.82
C LYS A 26 -27.75 5.12 -6.91
N VAL A 27 -27.61 4.33 -5.85
CA VAL A 27 -26.79 3.10 -5.85
C VAL A 27 -27.55 1.94 -6.50
N TRP A 28 -28.87 1.87 -6.39
CA TRP A 28 -29.68 0.83 -7.04
C TRP A 28 -29.63 0.89 -8.56
N SER A 29 -29.50 2.05 -9.16
CA SER A 29 -29.37 2.18 -10.62
C SER A 29 -28.03 1.62 -11.17
N PHE A 30 -27.05 1.41 -10.32
CA PHE A 30 -25.76 0.77 -10.67
C PHE A 30 -25.74 -0.74 -10.41
N GLN A 31 -26.58 -1.27 -9.49
CA GLN A 31 -26.63 -2.70 -9.20
C GLN A 31 -27.43 -3.52 -10.23
N GLU A 32 -28.37 -2.92 -10.94
CA GLU A 32 -29.13 -3.62 -12.01
C GLU A 32 -28.30 -3.97 -13.26
N LYS A 33 -27.06 -3.48 -13.37
CA LYS A 33 -26.14 -3.81 -14.47
C LYS A 33 -25.01 -4.77 -14.10
N ALA A 34 -24.97 -5.28 -12.88
CA ALA A 34 -24.01 -6.30 -12.49
C ALA A 34 -24.45 -7.67 -13.01
N VAL A 35 -23.89 -8.09 -14.14
CA VAL A 35 -24.06 -9.45 -14.66
C VAL A 35 -23.49 -10.44 -13.65
N PRO A 36 -24.25 -11.50 -13.24
CA PRO A 36 -23.76 -12.51 -12.31
C PRO A 36 -22.44 -13.11 -12.79
N LEU A 37 -21.52 -13.40 -11.84
CA LEU A 37 -20.15 -13.86 -12.12
C LEU A 37 -20.08 -15.08 -13.06
N HIS A 38 -21.12 -15.93 -13.08
CA HIS A 38 -21.20 -17.12 -13.93
C HIS A 38 -21.59 -16.82 -15.39
N GLN A 39 -21.97 -15.59 -15.71
CA GLN A 39 -22.28 -15.13 -17.09
C GLN A 39 -21.21 -14.20 -17.66
N GLN A 40 -20.15 -13.89 -16.93
CA GLN A 40 -19.04 -13.11 -17.45
C GLN A 40 -18.21 -14.01 -18.38
N ASN A 41 -18.21 -13.70 -19.66
CA ASN A 41 -17.27 -14.32 -20.59
C ASN A 41 -15.84 -14.04 -20.10
N PRO A 42 -14.93 -15.03 -20.19
CA PRO A 42 -13.53 -14.81 -19.84
C PRO A 42 -12.98 -13.63 -20.66
N PRO A 43 -12.01 -12.86 -20.12
CA PRO A 43 -11.45 -11.70 -20.79
C PRO A 43 -10.99 -12.09 -22.19
N ARG A 44 -11.56 -11.46 -23.23
CA ARG A 44 -11.12 -11.63 -24.61
C ARG A 44 -9.79 -10.91 -24.76
N PHE A 45 -8.72 -11.66 -24.93
CA PHE A 45 -7.46 -11.08 -25.41
C PHE A 45 -7.69 -10.44 -26.78
N PRO A 46 -7.08 -9.27 -27.07
CA PRO A 46 -7.28 -8.61 -28.35
C PRO A 46 -6.84 -9.54 -29.49
N LYS A 47 -7.70 -9.74 -30.46
CA LYS A 47 -7.36 -10.38 -31.72
C LYS A 47 -6.44 -9.41 -32.47
N THR A 48 -5.15 -9.67 -32.53
CA THR A 48 -4.26 -8.96 -33.44
C THR A 48 -4.59 -9.41 -34.87
N SER A 49 -5.05 -8.46 -35.67
CA SER A 49 -5.13 -8.60 -37.12
C SER A 49 -3.73 -8.42 -37.69
N GLU A 50 -3.13 -9.47 -38.24
CA GLU A 50 -2.32 -9.63 -39.44
C GLU A 50 -1.28 -10.75 -39.31
N PRO A 51 -1.03 -11.58 -40.35
CA PRO A 51 -0.20 -12.77 -40.27
C PRO A 51 1.26 -12.45 -40.52
N GLY A 52 1.99 -12.12 -39.46
CA GLY A 52 3.46 -12.13 -39.47
C GLY A 52 3.94 -13.40 -38.77
N ARG A 53 4.92 -14.10 -39.35
CA ARG A 53 5.52 -15.37 -38.88
C ARG A 53 5.99 -15.24 -37.41
N GLY A 54 5.08 -15.47 -36.45
CA GLY A 54 5.37 -15.58 -35.05
C GLY A 54 5.20 -17.02 -34.58
N VAL A 55 6.17 -17.54 -33.86
CA VAL A 55 6.09 -18.86 -33.20
C VAL A 55 4.96 -18.78 -32.19
N PHE A 56 3.81 -19.36 -32.50
CA PHE A 56 2.69 -19.47 -31.58
C PHE A 56 3.03 -20.51 -30.50
N PHE A 57 3.37 -20.08 -29.30
CA PHE A 57 3.32 -20.94 -28.13
C PHE A 57 1.84 -21.20 -27.80
N TYR A 58 1.32 -22.34 -28.28
CA TYR A 58 0.04 -22.86 -27.79
C TYR A 58 0.18 -23.21 -26.31
N TYR A 59 -0.22 -22.31 -25.41
CA TYR A 59 -0.47 -22.66 -24.02
C TYR A 59 -1.66 -23.63 -24.00
N ARG A 60 -1.37 -24.94 -23.97
CA ARG A 60 -2.39 -25.97 -23.71
C ARG A 60 -2.92 -25.73 -22.31
N ALA A 61 -4.13 -25.19 -22.19
CA ALA A 61 -4.79 -25.03 -20.90
C ALA A 61 -4.93 -26.40 -20.22
N MET A 62 -4.16 -26.62 -19.18
CA MET A 62 -4.22 -27.86 -18.41
C MET A 62 -5.28 -27.69 -17.30
N ARG A 63 -6.12 -28.74 -17.15
CA ARG A 63 -7.07 -28.78 -16.03
C ARG A 63 -6.31 -28.90 -14.70
N TYR A 64 -6.65 -28.06 -13.73
CA TYR A 64 -6.10 -28.14 -12.39
C TYR A 64 -6.61 -29.42 -11.70
N THR A 65 -5.71 -30.30 -11.30
CA THR A 65 -6.04 -31.63 -10.74
C THR A 65 -5.50 -31.84 -9.32
N LYS A 66 -4.75 -30.88 -8.77
CA LYS A 66 -4.16 -31.03 -7.41
C LYS A 66 -5.25 -31.08 -6.36
N GLN A 67 -5.14 -32.04 -5.48
CA GLN A 67 -6.04 -32.24 -4.33
C GLN A 67 -5.45 -31.61 -3.06
N PRO A 68 -6.28 -31.25 -2.07
CA PRO A 68 -5.81 -30.85 -0.76
C PRO A 68 -5.08 -32.01 -0.08
N ILE A 69 -4.03 -31.71 0.66
CA ILE A 69 -3.21 -32.69 1.39
C ILE A 69 -3.13 -32.30 2.86
N SER A 70 -2.93 -33.28 3.75
CA SER A 70 -2.76 -33.07 5.19
C SER A 70 -1.45 -32.29 5.48
N ILE A 71 -1.36 -31.68 6.67
CA ILE A 71 -0.12 -30.98 7.09
C ILE A 71 1.04 -31.99 7.19
N ASN A 72 0.79 -33.20 7.63
CA ASN A 72 1.81 -34.27 7.69
C ASN A 72 2.34 -34.61 6.30
N ASP A 73 1.46 -34.66 5.29
CA ASP A 73 1.88 -34.87 3.90
C ASP A 73 2.66 -33.68 3.36
N GLN A 74 2.29 -32.44 3.74
CA GLN A 74 3.06 -31.25 3.37
C GLN A 74 4.49 -31.32 3.93
N ILE A 75 4.66 -31.72 5.19
CA ILE A 75 5.97 -31.89 5.81
C ILE A 75 6.74 -33.02 5.11
N ALA A 76 6.10 -34.17 4.83
CA ALA A 76 6.72 -35.27 4.10
C ALA A 76 7.23 -34.85 2.71
N ILE A 77 6.43 -34.08 1.97
CA ILE A 77 6.83 -33.53 0.65
C ILE A 77 8.04 -32.62 0.79
N LEU A 78 8.06 -31.71 1.77
CA LEU A 78 9.17 -30.78 1.97
C LEU A 78 10.45 -31.50 2.36
N LYS A 79 10.36 -32.54 3.22
CA LYS A 79 11.48 -33.44 3.56
C LYS A 79 12.00 -34.19 2.33
N GLY A 80 11.09 -34.73 1.53
CA GLY A 80 11.45 -35.45 0.29
C GLY A 80 12.17 -34.57 -0.73
N ARG A 81 11.96 -33.23 -0.63
CA ARG A 81 12.69 -32.22 -1.44
C ARG A 81 14.00 -31.75 -0.81
N GLY A 82 14.35 -32.28 0.39
CA GLY A 82 15.62 -31.97 1.07
C GLY A 82 15.55 -30.83 2.10
N LEU A 83 14.35 -30.38 2.51
CA LEU A 83 14.23 -29.39 3.59
C LEU A 83 14.36 -30.11 4.95
N ILE A 84 15.24 -29.63 5.80
CA ILE A 84 15.54 -30.17 7.13
C ILE A 84 14.58 -29.54 8.15
N PHE A 85 14.03 -30.38 9.03
CA PHE A 85 13.21 -29.98 10.17
C PHE A 85 13.93 -30.38 11.45
N THR A 86 14.19 -29.46 12.36
CA THR A 86 14.77 -29.76 13.68
C THR A 86 13.68 -30.12 14.68
N ASP A 87 12.48 -29.55 14.51
CA ASP A 87 11.30 -29.82 15.36
C ASP A 87 10.05 -29.88 14.48
N GLU A 88 9.59 -31.12 14.20
CA GLU A 88 8.42 -31.33 13.35
C GLU A 88 7.09 -30.95 14.02
N GLN A 89 7.00 -31.07 15.33
CA GLN A 89 5.78 -30.70 16.06
C GLN A 89 5.59 -29.19 16.00
N LYS A 90 6.68 -28.43 16.17
CA LYS A 90 6.66 -26.97 15.97
C LYS A 90 6.35 -26.60 14.52
N ALA A 91 6.92 -27.31 13.55
CA ALA A 91 6.64 -27.09 12.14
C ALA A 91 5.17 -27.36 11.79
N GLN A 92 4.56 -28.37 12.36
CA GLN A 92 3.13 -28.65 12.22
C GLN A 92 2.30 -27.47 12.74
N THR A 93 2.57 -26.99 13.97
CA THR A 93 1.89 -25.83 14.54
C THR A 93 2.04 -24.57 13.66
N VAL A 94 3.22 -24.38 13.08
CA VAL A 94 3.45 -23.25 12.15
C VAL A 94 2.60 -23.40 10.88
N LEU A 95 2.55 -24.59 10.28
CA LEU A 95 1.78 -24.84 9.05
C LEU A 95 0.27 -24.81 9.28
N GLU A 96 -0.21 -25.12 10.49
CA GLU A 96 -1.60 -24.95 10.91
C GLU A 96 -2.04 -23.49 10.94
N ASN A 97 -1.14 -22.57 11.31
CA ASN A 97 -1.43 -21.15 11.48
C ASN A 97 -0.97 -20.30 10.28
N ILE A 98 0.07 -20.76 9.55
CA ILE A 98 0.63 -20.07 8.39
C ILE A 98 0.64 -21.06 7.22
N SER A 99 -0.23 -20.85 6.25
CA SER A 99 -0.41 -21.85 5.18
C SER A 99 0.90 -22.15 4.43
N TYR A 100 1.01 -23.38 3.95
CA TYR A 100 2.08 -23.86 3.06
C TYR A 100 2.33 -22.88 1.90
N PHE A 101 1.25 -22.41 1.26
CA PHE A 101 1.35 -21.50 0.13
C PHE A 101 1.97 -20.15 0.50
N ARG A 102 1.66 -19.61 1.68
CA ARG A 102 2.24 -18.38 2.21
C ARG A 102 3.73 -18.55 2.49
N LEU A 103 4.12 -19.65 3.15
CA LEU A 103 5.53 -19.94 3.46
C LEU A 103 6.36 -20.22 2.21
N ALA A 104 5.75 -20.75 1.14
CA ALA A 104 6.42 -20.99 -0.13
C ALA A 104 7.12 -19.73 -0.70
N GLY A 105 6.56 -18.55 -0.46
CA GLY A 105 7.19 -17.29 -0.82
C GLY A 105 8.57 -17.04 -0.19
N TYR A 106 8.86 -17.66 0.97
CA TYR A 106 10.08 -17.44 1.73
C TYR A 106 11.13 -18.54 1.52
N TRP A 107 10.73 -19.75 1.11
CA TRP A 107 11.69 -20.83 0.84
C TRP A 107 12.13 -20.94 -0.63
N ARG A 108 11.41 -20.35 -1.61
CA ARG A 108 11.80 -20.40 -3.02
C ARG A 108 13.26 -20.00 -3.29
N THR A 109 13.79 -19.06 -2.51
CA THR A 109 15.20 -18.66 -2.60
C THR A 109 16.17 -19.71 -2.07
N MET A 110 15.68 -20.76 -1.40
CA MET A 110 16.47 -21.89 -0.90
C MET A 110 16.42 -23.07 -1.86
N GLU A 111 15.56 -23.04 -2.87
CA GLU A 111 15.51 -24.10 -3.89
C GLU A 111 16.77 -24.04 -4.78
N GLN A 112 17.33 -25.19 -5.04
CA GLN A 112 18.42 -25.39 -5.98
C GLN A 112 17.88 -25.55 -7.40
N ASN A 113 16.74 -26.22 -7.55
CA ASN A 113 16.05 -26.47 -8.80
C ASN A 113 14.59 -26.13 -8.68
N SER A 114 14.15 -25.14 -9.46
CA SER A 114 12.76 -24.65 -9.44
C SER A 114 11.76 -25.60 -10.11
N SER A 115 12.21 -26.52 -10.98
CA SER A 115 11.34 -27.49 -11.65
C SER A 115 11.00 -28.68 -10.75
N THR A 116 11.97 -29.18 -9.99
CA THR A 116 11.80 -30.27 -9.02
C THR A 116 11.47 -29.75 -7.61
N HIS A 117 11.64 -28.46 -7.37
CA HIS A 117 11.54 -27.80 -6.06
C HIS A 117 12.49 -28.40 -5.01
N SER A 118 13.63 -28.99 -5.43
CA SER A 118 14.64 -29.51 -4.50
C SER A 118 15.39 -28.38 -3.81
N PHE A 119 15.60 -28.53 -2.50
CA PHE A 119 16.30 -27.53 -1.69
C PHE A 119 17.83 -27.72 -1.76
N ARG A 120 18.57 -26.63 -1.56
CA ARG A 120 20.02 -26.67 -1.38
C ARG A 120 20.38 -27.45 -0.11
N PRO A 121 21.50 -28.20 -0.09
CA PRO A 121 21.97 -28.86 1.13
C PRO A 121 22.04 -27.88 2.31
N GLY A 122 21.58 -28.33 3.48
CA GLY A 122 21.55 -27.54 4.70
C GLY A 122 20.38 -26.57 4.85
N SER A 123 19.44 -26.51 3.89
CA SER A 123 18.24 -25.69 4.01
C SER A 123 17.34 -26.18 5.13
N ARG A 124 16.95 -25.28 6.05
CA ARG A 124 16.15 -25.59 7.23
C ARG A 124 14.79 -24.90 7.20
N PHE A 125 13.76 -25.56 7.73
CA PHE A 125 12.43 -24.98 7.87
C PHE A 125 12.44 -23.77 8.84
N GLU A 126 13.27 -23.82 9.87
CA GLU A 126 13.44 -22.73 10.84
C GLU A 126 13.93 -21.43 10.19
N ASP A 127 14.77 -21.52 9.15
CA ASP A 127 15.22 -20.34 8.38
C ASP A 127 14.07 -19.72 7.58
N VAL A 128 13.13 -20.55 7.11
CA VAL A 128 11.91 -20.08 6.44
C VAL A 128 11.03 -19.31 7.41
N VAL A 129 10.84 -19.84 8.62
CA VAL A 129 10.06 -19.21 9.68
C VAL A 129 10.72 -17.90 10.14
N ALA A 130 12.05 -17.88 10.27
CA ALA A 130 12.80 -16.68 10.61
C ALA A 130 12.58 -15.57 9.58
N ARG A 131 12.63 -15.87 8.27
CA ARG A 131 12.34 -14.90 7.20
C ARG A 131 10.90 -14.40 7.23
N TYR A 132 9.94 -15.28 7.50
CA TYR A 132 8.55 -14.90 7.65
C TYR A 132 8.34 -13.94 8.83
N ASN A 133 8.95 -14.25 9.98
CA ASN A 133 8.86 -13.40 11.18
C ASN A 133 9.55 -12.04 10.95
N PHE A 134 10.75 -12.05 10.35
CA PHE A 134 11.42 -10.82 9.92
C PHE A 134 10.50 -9.95 9.05
N ASP A 135 9.90 -10.53 8.02
CA ASP A 135 9.01 -9.80 7.10
C ASP A 135 7.76 -9.27 7.81
N SER A 136 7.25 -9.98 8.81
CA SER A 136 6.13 -9.55 9.63
C SER A 136 6.48 -8.33 10.49
N GLU A 137 7.62 -8.36 11.17
CA GLU A 137 8.11 -7.25 11.99
C GLU A 137 8.51 -6.05 11.11
N LEU A 138 9.13 -6.31 9.96
CA LEU A 138 9.45 -5.27 8.95
C LEU A 138 8.18 -4.55 8.46
N LYS A 139 7.10 -5.28 8.19
CA LYS A 139 5.80 -4.68 7.81
C LYS A 139 5.25 -3.78 8.91
N THR A 140 5.36 -4.20 10.15
CA THR A 140 4.91 -3.38 11.30
C THR A 140 5.72 -2.08 11.40
N LEU A 141 7.05 -2.17 11.28
CA LEU A 141 7.93 -1.00 11.31
C LEU A 141 7.62 -0.03 10.17
N ILE A 142 7.50 -0.53 8.94
CA ILE A 142 7.20 0.27 7.75
C ILE A 142 5.81 0.89 7.85
N PHE A 143 4.81 0.15 8.31
CA PHE A 143 3.43 0.63 8.42
C PHE A 143 3.33 1.78 9.41
N ALA A 144 3.97 1.67 10.58
CA ALA A 144 4.05 2.75 11.57
C ALA A 144 4.76 4.00 11.03
N ALA A 145 5.82 3.82 10.25
CA ALA A 145 6.54 4.89 9.59
C ALA A 145 5.65 5.61 8.53
N ILE A 146 5.00 4.85 7.68
CA ILE A 146 4.12 5.41 6.64
C ILE A 146 2.90 6.11 7.26
N GLN A 147 2.37 5.63 8.39
CA GLN A 147 1.29 6.32 9.11
C GLN A 147 1.67 7.76 9.48
N GLN A 148 2.87 7.99 10.00
CA GLN A 148 3.36 9.34 10.32
C GLN A 148 3.48 10.20 9.06
N ILE A 149 4.01 9.62 7.98
CA ILE A 149 4.14 10.28 6.67
C ILE A 149 2.77 10.65 6.13
N GLU A 150 1.81 9.72 6.14
CA GLU A 150 0.44 9.91 5.63
C GLU A 150 -0.26 11.09 6.33
N ILE A 151 -0.21 11.14 7.67
CA ILE A 151 -0.79 12.24 8.46
C ILE A 151 -0.14 13.57 8.09
N SER A 152 1.19 13.61 8.04
CA SER A 152 1.92 14.84 7.75
C SER A 152 1.67 15.34 6.32
N VAL A 153 1.60 14.44 5.35
CA VAL A 153 1.30 14.78 3.94
C VAL A 153 -0.11 15.34 3.80
N ARG A 154 -1.08 14.67 4.39
CA ARG A 154 -2.48 15.11 4.41
C ARG A 154 -2.58 16.53 4.96
N THR A 155 -1.99 16.77 6.12
CA THR A 155 -1.97 18.09 6.75
C THR A 155 -1.40 19.17 5.83
N ARG A 156 -0.25 18.90 5.17
CA ARG A 156 0.40 19.91 4.33
C ARG A 156 -0.32 20.13 3.00
N ILE A 157 -0.89 19.09 2.40
CA ILE A 157 -1.74 19.24 1.20
C ILE A 157 -2.95 20.10 1.54
N ILE A 158 -3.67 19.79 2.61
CA ILE A 158 -4.82 20.57 3.07
C ILE A 158 -4.40 22.03 3.29
N HIS A 159 -3.33 22.25 4.06
CA HIS A 159 -2.88 23.58 4.42
C HIS A 159 -2.55 24.45 3.19
N PHE A 160 -1.65 24.00 2.34
CA PHE A 160 -1.17 24.82 1.21
C PHE A 160 -2.24 25.04 0.15
N PHE A 161 -3.02 24.01 -0.20
CA PHE A 161 -4.09 24.16 -1.18
C PHE A 161 -5.26 24.98 -0.65
N SER A 162 -5.64 24.85 0.62
CA SER A 162 -6.71 25.65 1.20
C SER A 162 -6.33 27.13 1.33
N LEU A 163 -5.07 27.45 1.62
CA LEU A 163 -4.61 28.84 1.65
C LEU A 163 -4.59 29.47 0.24
N ALA A 164 -4.31 28.68 -0.79
CA ALA A 164 -4.24 29.18 -2.15
C ALA A 164 -5.61 29.29 -2.83
N HIS A 165 -6.52 28.34 -2.57
CA HIS A 165 -7.75 28.15 -3.35
C HIS A 165 -9.02 28.03 -2.49
N GLY A 166 -8.93 28.24 -1.17
CA GLY A 166 -10.09 28.21 -0.27
C GLY A 166 -10.45 26.81 0.23
N ALA A 167 -11.57 26.72 0.96
CA ALA A 167 -11.96 25.53 1.72
C ALA A 167 -12.34 24.32 0.85
N PHE A 168 -12.82 24.56 -0.37
CA PHE A 168 -13.44 23.58 -1.25
C PHE A 168 -12.66 23.34 -2.55
N TRP A 169 -11.37 23.66 -2.55
CA TRP A 169 -10.49 23.59 -3.72
C TRP A 169 -10.53 22.23 -4.45
N PHE A 170 -10.74 21.14 -3.72
CA PHE A 170 -10.79 19.78 -4.27
C PHE A 170 -12.10 19.49 -5.06
N LEU A 171 -13.08 20.41 -5.00
CA LEU A 171 -14.32 20.37 -5.81
C LEU A 171 -14.20 21.19 -7.10
N ASP A 172 -13.15 21.97 -7.25
CA ASP A 172 -12.94 22.82 -8.42
C ASP A 172 -12.23 22.06 -9.54
N GLY A 173 -12.99 21.63 -10.56
CA GLY A 173 -12.46 20.91 -11.72
C GLY A 173 -11.45 21.73 -12.55
N THR A 174 -11.44 23.06 -12.43
CA THR A 174 -10.45 23.91 -13.16
C THR A 174 -9.03 23.75 -12.62
N LEU A 175 -8.89 23.23 -11.39
CA LEU A 175 -7.61 22.90 -10.76
C LEU A 175 -7.11 21.50 -11.09
N ALA A 176 -7.81 20.74 -11.93
CA ALA A 176 -7.42 19.39 -12.33
C ALA A 176 -6.65 19.37 -13.66
N GLU A 177 -5.63 18.49 -13.78
CA GLU A 177 -4.93 18.20 -15.04
C GLU A 177 -5.76 17.30 -15.98
N ASP A 178 -6.54 16.37 -15.38
CA ASP A 178 -7.32 15.34 -16.07
C ASP A 178 -8.72 15.27 -15.45
N GLU A 179 -9.76 15.51 -16.26
CA GLU A 179 -11.15 15.59 -15.82
C GLU A 179 -11.72 14.21 -15.43
N ASP A 180 -11.37 13.15 -16.16
CA ASP A 180 -11.84 11.80 -15.84
C ASP A 180 -11.28 11.35 -14.48
N LEU A 181 -9.99 11.61 -14.24
CA LEU A 181 -9.34 11.32 -12.98
C LEU A 181 -9.87 12.20 -11.84
N PHE A 182 -10.27 13.44 -12.12
CA PHE A 182 -10.93 14.30 -11.17
C PHE A 182 -12.28 13.71 -10.72
N ASN A 183 -13.12 13.31 -11.66
CA ASN A 183 -14.42 12.71 -11.38
C ASN A 183 -14.27 11.37 -10.62
N GLU A 184 -13.28 10.55 -10.99
CA GLU A 184 -12.94 9.33 -10.26
C GLU A 184 -12.55 9.63 -8.81
N ASN A 185 -11.69 10.62 -8.58
CA ASN A 185 -11.26 11.03 -7.24
C ASN A 185 -12.43 11.53 -6.38
N LEU A 186 -13.33 12.35 -6.94
CA LEU A 186 -14.53 12.79 -6.23
C LEU A 186 -15.45 11.62 -5.86
N SER A 187 -15.59 10.65 -6.75
CA SER A 187 -16.36 9.43 -6.46
C SER A 187 -15.77 8.64 -5.29
N TYR A 188 -14.43 8.50 -5.24
CA TYR A 188 -13.76 7.87 -4.09
C TYR A 188 -13.97 8.66 -2.80
N LEU A 189 -13.80 9.98 -2.82
CA LEU A 189 -14.00 10.82 -1.63
C LEU A 189 -15.43 10.73 -1.12
N ARG A 190 -16.44 10.77 -1.99
CA ARG A 190 -17.84 10.57 -1.59
C ARG A 190 -18.08 9.20 -0.96
N THR A 191 -17.45 8.16 -1.51
CA THR A 191 -17.55 6.80 -0.98
C THR A 191 -16.89 6.70 0.40
N GLU A 192 -15.73 7.30 0.58
CA GLU A 192 -15.00 7.31 1.86
C GLU A 192 -15.76 8.11 2.92
N LEU A 193 -16.31 9.27 2.58
CA LEU A 193 -17.18 10.05 3.46
C LEU A 193 -18.43 9.28 3.88
N SER A 194 -19.09 8.60 2.95
CA SER A 194 -20.31 7.83 3.25
C SER A 194 -20.08 6.63 4.18
N ARG A 195 -18.84 6.15 4.26
CA ARG A 195 -18.41 5.06 5.16
C ARG A 195 -17.85 5.55 6.48
N SER A 196 -17.56 6.85 6.60
CA SER A 196 -17.03 7.41 7.84
C SER A 196 -18.11 7.45 8.91
N HIS A 197 -17.72 7.05 10.13
CA HIS A 197 -18.52 7.17 11.35
C HIS A 197 -17.99 8.25 12.28
N ASP A 198 -17.10 9.12 11.79
CA ASP A 198 -16.49 10.18 12.57
C ASP A 198 -17.50 11.26 12.95
N GLU A 199 -17.55 11.62 14.23
CA GLU A 199 -18.52 12.60 14.76
C GLU A 199 -18.41 13.96 14.07
N PHE A 200 -17.19 14.42 13.74
CA PHE A 200 -17.00 15.71 13.07
C PHE A 200 -17.56 15.76 11.63
N ILE A 201 -17.71 14.61 10.97
CA ILE A 201 -18.40 14.47 9.66
C ILE A 201 -19.92 14.53 9.88
N ALA A 202 -20.44 13.76 10.85
CA ALA A 202 -21.85 13.77 11.18
C ALA A 202 -22.33 15.15 11.65
N GLU A 203 -21.52 15.86 12.46
CA GLU A 203 -21.81 17.24 12.87
C GLU A 203 -21.83 18.21 11.67
N HIS A 204 -20.98 18.02 10.71
CA HIS A 204 -20.97 18.89 9.53
C HIS A 204 -22.30 18.78 8.78
N PHE A 205 -22.72 17.56 8.45
CA PHE A 205 -23.97 17.32 7.72
C PHE A 205 -25.25 17.65 8.52
N ARG A 206 -25.19 17.74 9.83
CA ARG A 206 -26.29 18.27 10.66
C ARG A 206 -26.44 19.79 10.57
N LYS A 207 -25.37 20.50 10.20
CA LYS A 207 -25.31 21.96 10.20
C LYS A 207 -25.36 22.58 8.81
N TYR A 208 -24.82 21.88 7.82
CA TYR A 208 -24.54 22.44 6.50
C TYR A 208 -25.00 21.44 5.42
N ASP A 209 -25.74 21.91 4.47
CA ASP A 209 -26.26 21.18 3.30
C ASP A 209 -25.60 21.63 1.99
N GLU A 210 -24.96 22.82 1.99
CA GLU A 210 -24.20 23.33 0.84
C GLU A 210 -22.80 23.84 1.28
N PRO A 211 -21.76 23.49 0.52
CA PRO A 211 -21.69 22.48 -0.56
C PRO A 211 -22.00 21.05 -0.07
N ASP A 212 -22.26 20.13 -1.02
CA ASP A 212 -22.61 18.71 -0.77
C ASP A 212 -21.51 17.88 -0.07
N MET A 213 -20.34 18.45 0.14
CA MET A 213 -19.20 17.84 0.86
C MET A 213 -18.61 18.81 1.88
N PRO A 214 -18.08 18.28 3.00
CA PRO A 214 -17.37 19.09 4.00
C PRO A 214 -16.11 19.76 3.41
N PRO A 215 -15.60 20.84 4.04
CA PRO A 215 -14.36 21.47 3.61
C PRO A 215 -13.16 20.52 3.64
N ALA A 216 -12.10 20.84 2.88
CA ALA A 216 -10.94 19.99 2.66
C ALA A 216 -10.35 19.40 3.96
N TRP A 217 -10.28 20.19 5.04
CA TRP A 217 -9.74 19.73 6.34
C TRP A 217 -10.65 18.74 7.11
N LYS A 218 -11.87 18.51 6.66
CA LYS A 218 -12.75 17.44 7.15
C LYS A 218 -12.79 16.28 6.15
N THR A 219 -13.02 16.58 4.88
CA THR A 219 -13.14 15.55 3.82
C THR A 219 -11.86 14.74 3.66
N LEU A 220 -10.69 15.41 3.64
CA LEU A 220 -9.44 14.70 3.43
C LEU A 220 -8.92 13.98 4.68
N GLU A 221 -9.46 14.24 5.88
CA GLU A 221 -9.12 13.44 7.07
C GLU A 221 -9.57 11.99 6.95
N VAL A 222 -10.70 11.76 6.30
CA VAL A 222 -11.22 10.40 6.08
C VAL A 222 -10.74 9.77 4.77
N ALA A 223 -10.04 10.54 3.93
CA ALA A 223 -9.53 10.06 2.66
C ALA A 223 -8.40 9.03 2.83
N SER A 224 -8.41 7.97 2.05
CA SER A 224 -7.32 7.00 2.01
C SER A 224 -6.03 7.61 1.44
N PHE A 225 -4.87 7.03 1.80
CA PHE A 225 -3.58 7.47 1.28
C PHE A 225 -3.50 7.38 -0.26
N GLY A 226 -4.18 6.38 -0.84
CA GLY A 226 -4.29 6.23 -2.30
C GLY A 226 -5.08 7.36 -2.94
N THR A 227 -6.24 7.71 -2.39
CA THR A 227 -7.06 8.83 -2.86
C THR A 227 -6.31 10.15 -2.74
N LEU A 228 -5.64 10.39 -1.61
CA LEU A 228 -4.80 11.58 -1.41
C LEU A 228 -3.66 11.67 -2.43
N SER A 229 -2.99 10.56 -2.73
CA SER A 229 -1.92 10.47 -3.74
C SER A 229 -2.42 10.81 -5.14
N LYS A 230 -3.58 10.26 -5.54
CA LYS A 230 -4.21 10.53 -6.84
C LYS A 230 -4.65 12.00 -6.95
N LEU A 231 -5.28 12.53 -5.89
CA LEU A 231 -5.71 13.92 -5.81
C LEU A 231 -4.52 14.86 -6.01
N TYR A 232 -3.45 14.71 -5.21
CA TYR A 232 -2.24 15.54 -5.34
C TYR A 232 -1.61 15.43 -6.74
N LYS A 233 -1.59 14.24 -7.33
CA LYS A 233 -1.08 14.04 -8.69
C LYS A 233 -1.87 14.87 -9.69
N ASN A 234 -3.20 14.86 -9.59
CA ASN A 234 -4.10 15.46 -10.56
C ASN A 234 -4.26 16.98 -10.46
N MET A 235 -3.80 17.61 -9.35
CA MET A 235 -3.81 19.08 -9.26
C MET A 235 -2.87 19.70 -10.29
N ASN A 236 -3.31 20.77 -10.98
CA ASN A 236 -2.54 21.47 -12.01
C ASN A 236 -1.71 22.66 -11.46
N ASP A 237 -1.98 23.13 -10.23
CA ASP A 237 -1.18 24.20 -9.61
C ASP A 237 0.21 23.69 -9.16
N ASN A 238 1.16 23.78 -10.08
CA ASN A 238 2.54 23.40 -9.82
C ASN A 238 3.25 24.29 -8.81
N ALA A 239 2.78 25.53 -8.55
CA ALA A 239 3.38 26.39 -7.54
C ALA A 239 3.04 25.87 -6.13
N VAL A 240 1.79 25.57 -5.87
CA VAL A 240 1.35 24.98 -4.61
C VAL A 240 1.95 23.58 -4.43
N LYS A 241 1.95 22.73 -5.46
CA LYS A 241 2.60 21.40 -5.42
C LYS A 241 4.09 21.51 -5.03
N LYS A 242 4.82 22.52 -5.53
CA LYS A 242 6.20 22.77 -5.15
C LYS A 242 6.34 23.21 -3.68
N GLN A 243 5.40 24.00 -3.16
CA GLN A 243 5.42 24.41 -1.75
C GLN A 243 5.25 23.18 -0.84
N VAL A 244 4.28 22.31 -1.14
CA VAL A 244 4.10 21.04 -0.41
C VAL A 244 5.39 20.20 -0.45
N ALA A 245 6.00 19.99 -1.61
CA ALA A 245 7.22 19.20 -1.72
C ALA A 245 8.39 19.81 -0.93
N ARG A 246 8.61 21.12 -1.07
CA ARG A 246 9.69 21.84 -0.37
C ARG A 246 9.54 21.82 1.15
N SER A 247 8.32 21.80 1.64
CA SER A 247 8.05 21.69 3.08
C SER A 247 8.55 20.37 3.70
N PHE A 248 8.81 19.36 2.86
CA PHE A 248 9.43 18.08 3.22
C PHE A 248 10.92 17.99 2.81
N ASN A 249 11.55 19.11 2.45
CA ASN A 249 12.89 19.14 1.87
C ASN A 249 13.02 18.38 0.53
N ILE A 250 11.91 18.00 -0.10
CA ILE A 250 11.89 17.34 -1.41
C ILE A 250 11.97 18.42 -2.50
N PRO A 251 12.98 18.39 -3.39
CA PRO A 251 13.28 19.49 -4.29
C PRO A 251 12.24 19.69 -5.39
N GLN A 252 11.58 18.60 -5.81
CA GLN A 252 10.63 18.61 -6.92
C GLN A 252 9.30 17.97 -6.55
N HIS A 253 8.18 18.59 -6.93
CA HIS A 253 6.84 18.04 -6.72
C HIS A 253 6.63 16.72 -7.46
N LYS A 254 7.25 16.50 -8.63
CA LYS A 254 7.21 15.23 -9.35
C LYS A 254 7.91 14.08 -8.59
N CYS A 255 8.91 14.42 -7.78
CA CYS A 255 9.54 13.48 -6.86
C CYS A 255 8.56 13.07 -5.76
N LEU A 256 7.91 14.05 -5.11
CA LEU A 256 6.87 13.81 -4.11
C LEU A 256 5.72 12.97 -4.68
N GLN A 257 5.22 13.26 -5.88
CA GLN A 257 4.20 12.45 -6.56
C GLN A 257 4.61 10.99 -6.70
N SER A 258 5.85 10.76 -7.14
CA SER A 258 6.39 9.41 -7.31
C SER A 258 6.48 8.67 -5.96
N TRP A 259 6.91 9.35 -4.90
CA TRP A 259 7.01 8.77 -3.56
C TRP A 259 5.65 8.43 -2.98
N LEU A 260 4.67 9.32 -3.11
CA LEU A 260 3.28 9.07 -2.67
C LEU A 260 2.71 7.82 -3.34
N ALA A 261 2.84 7.72 -4.66
CA ALA A 261 2.34 6.57 -5.41
C ALA A 261 3.02 5.26 -4.99
N THR A 262 4.35 5.27 -4.84
CA THR A 262 5.12 4.08 -4.43
C THR A 262 4.80 3.68 -2.99
N LEU A 263 4.77 4.65 -2.05
CA LEU A 263 4.49 4.35 -0.65
C LEU A 263 3.04 3.89 -0.43
N THR A 264 2.09 4.30 -1.28
CA THR A 264 0.74 3.73 -1.29
C THR A 264 0.77 2.23 -1.56
N ILE A 265 1.58 1.76 -2.52
CA ILE A 265 1.73 0.33 -2.83
C ILE A 265 2.39 -0.40 -1.66
N VAL A 266 3.47 0.14 -1.09
CA VAL A 266 4.16 -0.45 0.06
C VAL A 266 3.22 -0.55 1.27
N ARG A 267 2.48 0.53 1.57
CA ARG A 267 1.49 0.57 2.65
C ARG A 267 0.41 -0.50 2.47
N ASN A 268 -0.14 -0.61 1.26
CA ASN A 268 -1.16 -1.60 0.95
C ASN A 268 -0.61 -3.03 1.02
N THR A 269 0.65 -3.25 0.60
CA THR A 269 1.35 -4.53 0.76
C THR A 269 1.44 -4.92 2.24
N CYS A 270 1.76 -3.97 3.13
CA CYS A 270 1.77 -4.18 4.58
C CYS A 270 0.35 -4.50 5.11
N ALA A 271 -0.64 -3.68 4.77
CA ALA A 271 -2.02 -3.79 5.26
C ALA A 271 -2.71 -5.10 4.83
N HIS A 272 -2.41 -5.59 3.64
CA HIS A 272 -2.93 -6.86 3.11
C HIS A 272 -2.05 -8.07 3.46
N HIS A 273 -1.07 -7.90 4.35
CA HIS A 273 -0.16 -8.96 4.81
C HIS A 273 0.59 -9.67 3.66
N ALA A 274 0.77 -9.00 2.52
CA ALA A 274 1.56 -9.53 1.42
C ALA A 274 3.06 -9.48 1.77
N ARG A 275 3.88 -10.28 1.08
CA ARG A 275 5.32 -10.35 1.35
C ARG A 275 6.03 -9.10 0.84
N LEU A 276 6.83 -8.46 1.70
CA LEU A 276 7.76 -7.38 1.35
C LEU A 276 9.17 -7.91 1.08
N TRP A 277 9.65 -8.81 1.94
CA TRP A 277 10.99 -9.38 1.79
C TRP A 277 11.15 -10.05 0.42
N ASN A 278 12.21 -9.69 -0.30
CA ASN A 278 12.48 -10.16 -1.67
C ASN A 278 11.31 -9.99 -2.66
N ALA A 279 10.43 -9.02 -2.42
CA ALA A 279 9.41 -8.63 -3.39
C ALA A 279 10.01 -7.82 -4.54
N HIS A 280 9.30 -7.81 -5.68
CA HIS A 280 9.54 -6.91 -6.80
C HIS A 280 8.38 -5.92 -6.90
N PHE A 281 8.69 -4.66 -7.05
CA PHE A 281 7.71 -3.59 -7.15
C PHE A 281 7.67 -3.06 -8.59
N SER A 282 6.48 -3.02 -9.18
CA SER A 282 6.27 -2.47 -10.52
C SER A 282 6.41 -0.96 -10.59
N MET A 283 6.24 -0.29 -9.44
CA MET A 283 6.41 1.14 -9.30
C MET A 283 7.52 1.43 -8.31
N VAL A 284 8.47 2.28 -8.72
CA VAL A 284 9.65 2.63 -7.95
C VAL A 284 9.70 4.14 -7.72
N PRO A 285 10.20 4.60 -6.55
CA PRO A 285 10.27 6.02 -6.27
C PRO A 285 11.41 6.67 -7.05
N ARG A 286 11.26 7.93 -7.41
CA ARG A 286 12.35 8.74 -7.97
C ARG A 286 13.39 9.00 -6.89
N THR A 287 14.61 8.54 -7.09
CA THR A 287 15.73 8.67 -6.15
C THR A 287 16.92 9.46 -6.72
N ASN A 288 16.85 9.85 -8.01
CA ASN A 288 17.97 10.48 -8.74
C ASN A 288 18.14 11.97 -8.47
N GLU A 289 17.23 12.57 -7.71
CA GLU A 289 17.25 14.00 -7.41
C GLU A 289 18.32 14.33 -6.36
N ARG A 290 18.87 15.55 -6.45
CA ARG A 290 19.72 16.08 -5.39
C ARG A 290 18.86 16.47 -4.19
N MET A 291 18.84 15.61 -3.19
CA MET A 291 18.14 15.86 -1.94
C MET A 291 18.95 16.79 -1.04
N ARG A 292 18.27 17.51 -0.14
CA ARG A 292 18.93 18.32 0.89
C ARG A 292 19.26 17.47 2.10
N GLY A 293 20.41 17.74 2.74
CA GLY A 293 20.84 16.99 3.94
C GLY A 293 21.28 15.55 3.61
N ASN A 294 21.12 14.67 4.58
CA ASN A 294 21.59 13.29 4.48
C ASN A 294 20.76 12.49 3.49
N TRP A 295 21.35 12.13 2.37
CA TRP A 295 20.76 11.29 1.32
C TRP A 295 21.77 10.23 0.90
N ILE A 296 21.31 9.23 0.13
CA ILE A 296 22.17 8.18 -0.44
C ILE A 296 23.10 8.75 -1.51
N ALA A 297 24.38 8.41 -1.43
CA ALA A 297 25.40 8.75 -2.44
C ALA A 297 25.47 7.67 -3.54
N ASN A 298 25.40 6.39 -3.17
CA ASN A 298 25.39 5.28 -4.12
C ASN A 298 24.09 5.23 -4.91
N ARG A 299 24.20 5.21 -6.25
CA ARG A 299 23.09 5.14 -7.20
C ARG A 299 22.93 3.77 -7.84
N HIS A 300 23.83 2.84 -7.53
CA HIS A 300 23.86 1.49 -8.09
C HIS A 300 23.18 0.50 -7.15
N PHE A 301 21.87 0.34 -7.29
CA PHE A 301 21.05 -0.62 -6.53
C PHE A 301 19.86 -1.10 -7.39
N SER A 302 19.25 -2.22 -7.01
CA SER A 302 18.04 -2.71 -7.69
C SER A 302 16.85 -1.79 -7.40
N SER A 303 16.43 -1.04 -8.40
CA SER A 303 15.37 -0.03 -8.25
C SER A 303 14.00 -0.66 -7.98
N ASP A 304 13.75 -1.88 -8.46
CA ASP A 304 12.50 -2.64 -8.33
C ASP A 304 12.35 -3.40 -7.00
N LYS A 305 13.31 -3.26 -6.08
CA LYS A 305 13.29 -3.85 -4.75
C LYS A 305 12.83 -2.83 -3.69
N LEU A 306 12.80 -3.26 -2.42
CA LEU A 306 12.28 -2.47 -1.30
C LEU A 306 13.21 -1.32 -0.90
N TYR A 307 14.54 -1.44 -1.09
CA TYR A 307 15.54 -0.48 -0.63
C TYR A 307 15.24 0.98 -1.02
N PRO A 308 14.89 1.31 -2.28
CA PRO A 308 14.58 2.70 -2.63
C PRO A 308 13.40 3.28 -1.85
N SER A 309 12.38 2.44 -1.58
CA SER A 309 11.23 2.86 -0.77
C SER A 309 11.60 3.11 0.68
N LEU A 310 12.49 2.28 1.27
CA LEU A 310 13.01 2.48 2.62
C LEU A 310 13.85 3.76 2.71
N CYS A 311 14.65 4.08 1.70
CA CYS A 311 15.37 5.34 1.63
C CYS A 311 14.41 6.55 1.64
N CYS A 312 13.31 6.47 0.87
CA CYS A 312 12.32 7.53 0.86
C CYS A 312 11.62 7.68 2.23
N ILE A 313 11.28 6.57 2.89
CA ILE A 313 10.67 6.56 4.22
C ILE A 313 11.62 7.21 5.24
N ALA A 314 12.87 6.75 5.31
CA ALA A 314 13.87 7.26 6.25
C ALA A 314 14.09 8.77 6.06
N TYR A 315 14.29 9.22 4.82
CA TYR A 315 14.46 10.63 4.50
C TYR A 315 13.25 11.48 4.89
N TRP A 316 12.06 10.97 4.59
CA TRP A 316 10.83 11.71 4.88
C TRP A 316 10.56 11.81 6.38
N LEU A 317 10.78 10.71 7.11
CA LEU A 317 10.69 10.71 8.57
C LEU A 317 11.66 11.72 9.20
N ASN A 318 12.92 11.78 8.74
CA ASN A 318 13.87 12.77 9.22
C ASN A 318 13.42 14.21 8.97
N SER A 319 12.65 14.46 7.91
CA SER A 319 12.09 15.77 7.61
C SER A 319 10.90 16.17 8.50
N ILE A 320 10.12 15.21 9.01
CA ILE A 320 8.92 15.48 9.83
C ILE A 320 9.18 15.24 11.32
N ASN A 321 10.09 14.35 11.66
CA ASN A 321 10.48 14.01 13.02
C ASN A 321 11.98 13.69 13.07
N PRO A 322 12.86 14.68 13.29
CA PRO A 322 14.32 14.46 13.32
C PRO A 322 14.80 13.47 14.40
N HIS A 323 13.99 13.20 15.41
CA HIS A 323 14.30 12.27 16.51
C HIS A 323 13.66 10.88 16.32
N ASN A 324 13.22 10.54 15.11
CA ASN A 324 12.69 9.21 14.83
C ASN A 324 13.77 8.13 14.95
N THR A 325 13.35 6.91 15.27
CA THR A 325 14.25 5.76 15.47
C THR A 325 14.23 4.77 14.32
N PHE A 326 13.59 5.09 13.20
CA PHE A 326 13.32 4.15 12.10
C PHE A 326 14.58 3.43 11.60
N VAL A 327 15.69 4.16 11.40
CA VAL A 327 16.94 3.59 10.92
C VAL A 327 17.53 2.63 11.96
N GLN A 328 17.53 3.03 13.24
CA GLN A 328 18.01 2.23 14.34
C GLN A 328 17.18 0.95 14.54
N ASP A 329 15.86 1.08 14.46
CA ASP A 329 14.94 -0.03 14.61
C ASP A 329 15.09 -1.03 13.45
N PHE A 330 15.28 -0.52 12.22
CA PHE A 330 15.57 -1.37 11.06
C PHE A 330 16.90 -2.12 11.22
N LYS A 331 17.97 -1.45 11.67
CA LYS A 331 19.26 -2.11 11.94
C LYS A 331 19.16 -3.15 13.05
N SER A 332 18.41 -2.85 14.11
CA SER A 332 18.13 -3.78 15.20
C SER A 332 17.36 -5.01 14.72
N LEU A 333 16.40 -4.80 13.82
CA LEU A 333 15.65 -5.90 13.20
C LEU A 333 16.57 -6.82 12.37
N LEU A 334 17.49 -6.27 11.59
CA LEU A 334 18.49 -7.06 10.85
C LEU A 334 19.40 -7.85 11.80
N THR A 335 19.81 -7.25 12.90
CA THR A 335 20.64 -7.92 13.93
C THR A 335 19.90 -9.08 14.59
N LYS A 336 18.59 -8.93 14.83
CA LYS A 336 17.73 -9.98 15.37
C LYS A 336 17.59 -11.20 14.43
N TYR A 337 17.67 -10.98 13.12
CA TYR A 337 17.51 -12.01 12.09
C TYR A 337 18.74 -12.13 11.18
N PRO A 338 19.87 -12.65 11.68
CA PRO A 338 21.14 -12.66 10.95
C PRO A 338 21.16 -13.55 9.69
N SER A 339 20.21 -14.46 9.55
CA SER A 339 20.02 -15.27 8.33
C SER A 339 19.36 -14.49 7.18
N VAL A 340 18.83 -13.29 7.43
CA VAL A 340 18.21 -12.44 6.43
C VAL A 340 19.25 -11.55 5.78
N GLN A 341 19.41 -11.69 4.46
CA GLN A 341 20.36 -10.89 3.69
C GLN A 341 19.70 -9.61 3.19
N PRO A 342 20.21 -8.40 3.54
CA PRO A 342 19.67 -7.13 3.04
C PRO A 342 19.70 -7.01 1.51
N SER A 343 20.67 -7.65 0.84
CA SER A 343 20.77 -7.69 -0.63
C SER A 343 19.52 -8.25 -1.32
N MET A 344 18.78 -9.15 -0.64
CA MET A 344 17.50 -9.68 -1.15
C MET A 344 16.40 -8.60 -1.21
N MET A 345 16.54 -7.53 -0.46
CA MET A 345 15.67 -6.35 -0.48
C MET A 345 16.24 -5.20 -1.34
N GLY A 346 17.37 -5.44 -2.03
CA GLY A 346 17.99 -4.49 -2.95
C GLY A 346 19.02 -3.56 -2.31
N PHE A 347 19.43 -3.81 -1.06
CA PHE A 347 20.49 -3.04 -0.42
C PHE A 347 21.83 -3.26 -1.12
N PRO A 348 22.53 -2.20 -1.54
CA PRO A 348 23.85 -2.31 -2.11
C PRO A 348 24.89 -2.67 -1.04
N CYS A 349 26.05 -3.17 -1.46
CA CYS A 349 27.17 -3.38 -0.55
C CYS A 349 27.60 -2.03 0.07
N GLY A 350 27.84 -2.01 1.39
CA GLY A 350 28.27 -0.81 2.12
C GLY A 350 27.15 0.21 2.38
N TRP A 351 25.89 -0.17 2.25
CA TRP A 351 24.76 0.71 2.50
C TRP A 351 24.75 1.32 3.91
N GLU A 352 25.34 0.64 4.88
CA GLU A 352 25.45 1.10 6.27
C GLU A 352 26.27 2.40 6.40
N ASN A 353 27.16 2.67 5.43
CA ASN A 353 27.99 3.86 5.39
C ASN A 353 27.35 5.04 4.66
N GLU A 354 26.18 4.85 4.08
CA GLU A 354 25.45 5.93 3.43
C GLU A 354 24.95 6.95 4.46
N PRO A 355 25.04 8.27 4.18
CA PRO A 355 24.66 9.30 5.15
C PRO A 355 23.24 9.18 5.69
N LEU A 356 22.33 8.65 4.88
CA LEU A 356 20.94 8.44 5.26
C LEU A 356 20.77 7.34 6.32
N TRP A 357 21.70 6.39 6.35
CA TRP A 357 21.64 5.20 7.20
C TRP A 357 22.57 5.29 8.42
N GLN A 358 23.26 6.41 8.63
CA GLN A 358 24.04 6.72 9.82
C GLN A 358 23.18 7.43 10.88
#